data_213cd240ca852b7faca01be07be69649
#
_entry.id   213cd240ca852b7faca01be07be69649
#
_cell.length_a   1.000
_cell.length_b   1.000
_cell.length_c   1.000
_cell.angle_alpha   90.00
_cell.angle_beta   90.00
_cell.angle_gamma   90.00
#
_symmetry.space_group_name_H-M   'P 1'
#
loop_
_entity.id
_entity.type
_entity.pdbx_description
1 polymer ?
#
loop_
_entity_poly.entity_id
_entity_poly.type
_entity_poly.pdbx_seq_one_letter_code
_entity_poly.pdbx_strand_id
1 'polypeptide(L)'
;MTVGDEVVKRLSAEGVETIFGIPGKQTLPLNKAMNEFGIEFVMARHETAVSHNAWGYAESSGEVAGTVVIPGPGDMNAMNGLKNALNDCTPLIHIAVETEPEVRGGDGIHETPPDTYDNVVKENYLVEEPQAAAPIVAEAVRTARTAPKGPVRVGIPKNFLTMDVPQAAPSDTTPPKPRQPDVDAVDTAASLLADADEPVIVIGGGVRASGATDSLLALAERLNSPVLATYKGKGGFPEDHPLSAGVLCGGTSPEVAEVLAESDVALAVGTDFDAVSTGQWSLDVPEDLIHVTLDPNDIGTGYEPSVALVADADTTLSMLSDEVPQKEGTGAERARTARNSDENRIKELIDGDEPPLTSPTALRAVRSAISEDTIVTADAGGFRLWTLVSFPAFGPRSYVNPGSWATMGTGLPSAIGAKTANPDSDVVALTGDGGLLMCVHELHTLAAENIDVTVVVFANQDYAIISEEAERSYGLEDMTYGWPRASLSFDLIAEGMGIEVMNAETSTEIEETVAEAVESEGPTLVEVPTDPTEPQASEWMTRPQN
;
A
#
# COMPACT_ATOMS: atom_id res chain seq x y z
N MET A 1 -13.26 -34.29 -12.48
CA MET A 1 -13.37 -32.85 -12.13
C MET A 1 -12.89 -32.06 -13.33
N THR A 2 -13.46 -30.89 -13.56
CA THR A 2 -12.98 -30.02 -14.64
C THR A 2 -11.69 -29.31 -14.24
N VAL A 3 -10.99 -28.73 -15.21
CA VAL A 3 -9.84 -27.86 -14.94
C VAL A 3 -10.22 -26.71 -14.01
N GLY A 4 -11.38 -26.08 -14.26
CA GLY A 4 -11.87 -25.00 -13.38
C GLY A 4 -12.04 -25.45 -11.93
N ASP A 5 -12.58 -26.65 -11.69
CA ASP A 5 -12.73 -27.21 -10.35
C ASP A 5 -11.35 -27.47 -9.70
N GLU A 6 -10.39 -28.06 -10.44
CA GLU A 6 -9.05 -28.33 -9.91
C GLU A 6 -8.25 -27.05 -9.62
N VAL A 7 -8.39 -26.00 -10.45
CA VAL A 7 -7.76 -24.69 -10.22
C VAL A 7 -8.26 -24.05 -8.93
N VAL A 8 -9.59 -23.95 -8.76
CA VAL A 8 -10.17 -23.30 -7.57
C VAL A 8 -9.89 -24.13 -6.31
N LYS A 9 -10.03 -25.45 -6.39
CA LYS A 9 -9.65 -26.34 -5.29
C LYS A 9 -8.18 -26.18 -4.88
N ARG A 10 -7.30 -25.95 -5.85
CA ARG A 10 -5.89 -25.70 -5.61
C ARG A 10 -5.67 -24.36 -4.92
N LEU A 11 -6.29 -23.28 -5.40
CA LEU A 11 -6.23 -21.98 -4.76
C LEU A 11 -6.66 -22.05 -3.28
N SER A 12 -7.79 -22.70 -3.00
CA SER A 12 -8.25 -22.91 -1.62
C SER A 12 -7.26 -23.72 -0.78
N ALA A 13 -6.68 -24.80 -1.33
CA ALA A 13 -5.69 -25.61 -0.63
C ALA A 13 -4.38 -24.86 -0.34
N GLU A 14 -4.03 -23.87 -1.16
CA GLU A 14 -2.91 -22.96 -0.97
C GLU A 14 -3.25 -21.76 -0.04
N GLY A 15 -4.47 -21.71 0.53
CA GLY A 15 -4.88 -20.66 1.46
C GLY A 15 -5.31 -19.36 0.80
N VAL A 16 -5.76 -19.38 -0.45
CA VAL A 16 -6.45 -18.25 -1.07
C VAL A 16 -7.92 -18.35 -0.70
N GLU A 17 -8.39 -17.48 0.18
CA GLU A 17 -9.76 -17.52 0.72
C GLU A 17 -10.71 -16.60 -0.04
N THR A 18 -10.19 -15.52 -0.61
CA THR A 18 -10.97 -14.50 -1.32
C THR A 18 -10.45 -14.27 -2.73
N ILE A 19 -11.38 -14.13 -3.66
CA ILE A 19 -11.11 -13.74 -5.06
C ILE A 19 -11.96 -12.53 -5.42
N PHE A 20 -11.31 -11.46 -5.86
CA PHE A 20 -11.96 -10.30 -6.44
C PHE A 20 -12.08 -10.46 -7.95
N GLY A 21 -13.19 -10.02 -8.53
CA GLY A 21 -13.35 -10.20 -9.97
C GLY A 21 -14.56 -9.53 -10.58
N ILE A 22 -14.65 -9.62 -11.91
CA ILE A 22 -15.85 -9.29 -12.66
C ILE A 22 -16.24 -10.53 -13.48
N PRO A 23 -17.45 -11.08 -13.28
CA PRO A 23 -17.84 -12.28 -13.99
C PRO A 23 -18.08 -11.97 -15.48
N GLY A 24 -17.58 -12.85 -16.31
CA GLY A 24 -17.86 -12.84 -17.75
C GLY A 24 -18.14 -14.26 -18.23
N LYS A 25 -18.66 -14.40 -19.45
CA LYS A 25 -19.01 -15.71 -20.00
C LYS A 25 -17.86 -16.73 -19.90
N GLN A 26 -16.63 -16.26 -20.05
CA GLN A 26 -15.43 -17.10 -20.05
C GLN A 26 -15.00 -17.51 -18.64
N THR A 27 -15.33 -16.74 -17.59
CA THR A 27 -14.96 -17.02 -16.20
C THR A 27 -16.00 -17.84 -15.44
N LEU A 28 -17.20 -18.06 -15.99
CA LEU A 28 -18.29 -18.78 -15.30
C LEU A 28 -17.91 -20.18 -14.77
N PRO A 29 -17.06 -20.97 -15.45
CA PRO A 29 -16.62 -22.25 -14.87
C PRO A 29 -15.83 -22.07 -13.56
N LEU A 30 -15.01 -21.00 -13.44
CA LEU A 30 -14.30 -20.65 -12.21
C LEU A 30 -15.25 -20.15 -11.13
N ASN A 31 -16.20 -19.26 -11.48
CA ASN A 31 -17.20 -18.77 -10.52
C ASN A 31 -18.05 -19.91 -9.93
N LYS A 32 -18.44 -20.87 -10.76
CA LYS A 32 -19.14 -22.09 -10.28
C LYS A 32 -18.28 -22.86 -9.28
N ALA A 33 -17.00 -23.07 -9.59
CA ALA A 33 -16.09 -23.80 -8.74
C ALA A 33 -15.82 -23.06 -7.41
N MET A 34 -15.68 -21.70 -7.41
CA MET A 34 -15.54 -20.91 -6.18
C MET A 34 -16.71 -21.14 -5.22
N ASN A 35 -17.93 -21.13 -5.73
CA ASN A 35 -19.11 -21.41 -4.92
C ASN A 35 -19.14 -22.86 -4.38
N GLU A 36 -18.62 -23.85 -5.13
CA GLU A 36 -18.56 -25.25 -4.69
C GLU A 36 -17.45 -25.51 -3.66
N PHE A 37 -16.32 -24.81 -3.75
CA PHE A 37 -15.15 -25.01 -2.87
C PHE A 37 -15.01 -23.96 -1.77
N GLY A 38 -15.99 -23.05 -1.63
CA GLY A 38 -16.07 -22.13 -0.50
C GLY A 38 -15.05 -20.99 -0.53
N ILE A 39 -14.60 -20.58 -1.72
CA ILE A 39 -13.84 -19.33 -1.89
C ILE A 39 -14.82 -18.19 -2.00
N GLU A 40 -14.64 -17.16 -1.19
CA GLU A 40 -15.42 -15.93 -1.27
C GLU A 40 -15.16 -15.21 -2.60
N PHE A 41 -16.22 -14.76 -3.26
CA PHE A 41 -16.10 -13.99 -4.50
C PHE A 41 -16.70 -12.60 -4.32
N VAL A 42 -15.86 -11.57 -4.33
CA VAL A 42 -16.26 -10.16 -4.23
C VAL A 42 -16.28 -9.54 -5.63
N MET A 43 -17.46 -9.05 -6.03
CA MET A 43 -17.67 -8.54 -7.39
C MET A 43 -17.44 -7.03 -7.44
N ALA A 44 -16.31 -6.61 -8.02
CA ALA A 44 -16.02 -5.21 -8.33
C ALA A 44 -16.82 -4.69 -9.54
N ARG A 45 -16.68 -3.42 -9.86
CA ARG A 45 -17.35 -2.76 -10.99
C ARG A 45 -16.39 -2.40 -12.12
N HIS A 46 -15.08 -2.43 -11.84
CA HIS A 46 -14.03 -2.23 -12.85
C HIS A 46 -12.79 -3.06 -12.51
N GLU A 47 -12.08 -3.59 -13.51
CA GLU A 47 -10.97 -4.52 -13.28
C GLU A 47 -9.73 -3.84 -12.67
N THR A 48 -9.56 -2.53 -12.84
CA THR A 48 -8.54 -1.78 -12.08
C THR A 48 -8.82 -1.87 -10.59
N ALA A 49 -10.08 -1.77 -10.17
CA ALA A 49 -10.46 -1.95 -8.77
C ALA A 49 -10.30 -3.40 -8.31
N VAL A 50 -10.55 -4.39 -9.17
CA VAL A 50 -10.31 -5.82 -8.85
C VAL A 50 -8.88 -6.03 -8.33
N SER A 51 -7.89 -5.50 -9.03
CA SER A 51 -6.48 -5.66 -8.63
C SER A 51 -6.10 -4.80 -7.42
N HIS A 52 -6.69 -3.61 -7.25
CA HIS A 52 -6.47 -2.78 -6.05
C HIS A 52 -7.20 -3.33 -4.80
N ASN A 53 -8.38 -3.94 -4.94
CA ASN A 53 -9.04 -4.64 -3.84
C ASN A 53 -8.13 -5.77 -3.31
N ALA A 54 -7.59 -6.60 -4.22
CA ALA A 54 -6.68 -7.67 -3.86
C ALA A 54 -5.39 -7.13 -3.22
N TRP A 55 -4.87 -6.00 -3.72
CA TRP A 55 -3.72 -5.33 -3.13
C TRP A 55 -4.02 -4.83 -1.71
N GLY A 56 -5.14 -4.14 -1.49
CA GLY A 56 -5.56 -3.68 -0.16
C GLY A 56 -5.79 -4.84 0.83
N TYR A 57 -6.37 -5.94 0.37
CA TYR A 57 -6.50 -7.19 1.12
C TYR A 57 -5.14 -7.68 1.61
N ALA A 58 -4.18 -7.83 0.71
CA ALA A 58 -2.87 -8.37 1.04
C ALA A 58 -2.01 -7.41 1.88
N GLU A 59 -2.11 -6.09 1.67
CA GLU A 59 -1.38 -5.09 2.46
C GLU A 59 -1.89 -5.04 3.92
N SER A 60 -3.19 -5.18 4.14
CA SER A 60 -3.78 -5.11 5.48
C SER A 60 -3.71 -6.43 6.26
N SER A 61 -3.73 -7.59 5.58
CA SER A 61 -3.71 -8.91 6.23
C SER A 61 -2.35 -9.60 6.20
N GLY A 62 -1.54 -9.37 5.14
CA GLY A 62 -0.34 -10.14 4.84
C GLY A 62 -0.60 -11.43 4.07
N GLU A 63 -1.86 -11.76 3.82
CA GLU A 63 -2.29 -12.97 3.12
C GLU A 63 -2.42 -12.72 1.61
N VAL A 64 -2.48 -13.79 0.83
CA VAL A 64 -2.59 -13.72 -0.63
C VAL A 64 -4.06 -13.68 -1.05
N ALA A 65 -4.46 -12.66 -1.78
CA ALA A 65 -5.74 -12.63 -2.46
C ALA A 65 -5.63 -13.09 -3.92
N GLY A 66 -6.73 -13.61 -4.44
CA GLY A 66 -6.87 -13.94 -5.86
C GLY A 66 -7.65 -12.87 -6.63
N THR A 67 -7.42 -12.82 -7.94
CA THR A 67 -8.24 -12.05 -8.88
C THR A 67 -8.62 -12.89 -10.08
N VAL A 68 -9.83 -12.67 -10.62
CA VAL A 68 -10.32 -13.36 -11.84
C VAL A 68 -10.97 -12.36 -12.78
N VAL A 69 -10.49 -12.29 -14.01
CA VAL A 69 -11.00 -11.37 -15.04
C VAL A 69 -11.17 -12.06 -16.39
N ILE A 70 -11.94 -11.43 -17.28
CA ILE A 70 -12.06 -11.86 -18.68
C ILE A 70 -10.77 -11.58 -19.45
N PRO A 71 -10.51 -12.30 -20.56
CA PRO A 71 -9.34 -12.06 -21.39
C PRO A 71 -9.35 -10.64 -22.03
N GLY A 72 -8.17 -10.19 -22.44
CA GLY A 72 -7.97 -8.95 -23.15
C GLY A 72 -8.36 -7.72 -22.35
N PRO A 73 -9.50 -7.08 -22.63
CA PRO A 73 -9.87 -5.82 -21.98
C PRO A 73 -9.86 -5.87 -20.46
N GLY A 74 -10.42 -6.94 -19.85
CA GLY A 74 -10.45 -7.07 -18.40
C GLY A 74 -9.06 -7.27 -17.81
N ASP A 75 -8.27 -8.13 -18.43
CA ASP A 75 -6.89 -8.40 -18.02
C ASP A 75 -6.00 -7.14 -18.17
N MET A 76 -6.14 -6.39 -19.27
CA MET A 76 -5.42 -5.12 -19.46
C MET A 76 -5.85 -4.04 -18.47
N ASN A 77 -7.13 -3.94 -18.15
CA ASN A 77 -7.61 -3.00 -17.13
C ASN A 77 -7.02 -3.31 -15.73
N ALA A 78 -6.77 -4.58 -15.41
CA ALA A 78 -6.17 -4.99 -14.14
C ALA A 78 -4.68 -4.64 -14.02
N MET A 79 -3.98 -4.37 -15.12
CA MET A 79 -2.52 -4.11 -15.13
C MET A 79 -2.09 -2.99 -14.18
N ASN A 80 -2.91 -1.96 -14.00
CA ASN A 80 -2.57 -0.83 -13.14
C ASN A 80 -2.37 -1.26 -11.68
N GLY A 81 -3.31 -2.01 -11.10
CA GLY A 81 -3.17 -2.51 -9.74
C GLY A 81 -2.17 -3.66 -9.60
N LEU A 82 -1.99 -4.47 -10.66
CA LEU A 82 -0.92 -5.48 -10.68
C LEU A 82 0.46 -4.80 -10.65
N LYS A 83 0.65 -3.72 -11.40
CA LYS A 83 1.90 -2.95 -11.37
C LYS A 83 2.13 -2.29 -10.01
N ASN A 84 1.08 -1.77 -9.37
CA ASN A 84 1.15 -1.26 -8.01
C ASN A 84 1.63 -2.37 -7.04
N ALA A 85 1.01 -3.54 -7.11
CA ALA A 85 1.39 -4.69 -6.29
C ALA A 85 2.84 -5.17 -6.56
N LEU A 86 3.31 -5.10 -7.81
CA LEU A 86 4.69 -5.45 -8.15
C LEU A 86 5.69 -4.49 -7.50
N ASN A 87 5.43 -3.18 -7.60
CA ASN A 87 6.31 -2.16 -7.01
C ASN A 87 6.33 -2.22 -5.48
N ASP A 88 5.22 -2.62 -4.87
CA ASP A 88 5.08 -2.73 -3.42
C ASP A 88 5.46 -4.11 -2.86
N CYS A 89 5.91 -5.02 -3.72
CA CYS A 89 6.22 -6.41 -3.34
C CYS A 89 5.03 -7.12 -2.67
N THR A 90 3.79 -6.84 -3.10
CA THR A 90 2.57 -7.39 -2.53
C THR A 90 2.16 -8.67 -3.25
N PRO A 91 1.96 -9.80 -2.55
CA PRO A 91 1.67 -11.08 -3.17
C PRO A 91 0.22 -11.20 -3.62
N LEU A 92 -0.02 -11.34 -4.91
CA LEU A 92 -1.35 -11.57 -5.52
C LEU A 92 -1.30 -12.74 -6.50
N ILE A 93 -2.44 -13.42 -6.69
CA ILE A 93 -2.63 -14.39 -7.77
C ILE A 93 -3.67 -13.87 -8.73
N HIS A 94 -3.24 -13.57 -9.94
CA HIS A 94 -4.10 -13.07 -11.01
C HIS A 94 -4.41 -14.19 -12.01
N ILE A 95 -5.65 -14.69 -11.98
CA ILE A 95 -6.13 -15.69 -12.92
C ILE A 95 -6.79 -14.98 -14.10
N ALA A 96 -6.13 -15.03 -15.24
CA ALA A 96 -6.66 -14.51 -16.50
C ALA A 96 -7.13 -15.65 -17.40
N VAL A 97 -8.30 -15.49 -17.98
CA VAL A 97 -8.75 -16.42 -19.02
C VAL A 97 -8.09 -16.05 -20.35
N GLU A 98 -7.61 -17.04 -21.09
CA GLU A 98 -6.86 -16.87 -22.32
C GLU A 98 -7.61 -17.35 -23.56
N THR A 99 -7.17 -16.88 -24.73
CA THR A 99 -7.59 -17.41 -26.02
C THR A 99 -7.15 -18.87 -26.18
N GLU A 100 -7.99 -19.69 -26.82
CA GLU A 100 -7.69 -21.09 -27.11
C GLU A 100 -6.39 -21.22 -27.92
N PRO A 101 -5.54 -22.21 -27.62
CA PRO A 101 -4.27 -22.40 -28.32
C PRO A 101 -4.40 -22.49 -29.85
N GLU A 102 -5.49 -23.13 -30.32
CA GLU A 102 -5.72 -23.41 -31.72
C GLU A 102 -6.05 -22.15 -32.57
N VAL A 103 -6.51 -21.06 -31.92
CA VAL A 103 -6.87 -19.82 -32.60
C VAL A 103 -5.97 -18.65 -32.21
N ARG A 104 -4.99 -18.90 -31.34
CA ARG A 104 -4.03 -17.86 -30.90
C ARG A 104 -3.24 -17.32 -32.08
N GLY A 105 -3.11 -16.01 -32.20
CA GLY A 105 -2.50 -15.32 -33.32
C GLY A 105 -3.43 -15.15 -34.52
N GLY A 106 -4.71 -15.54 -34.37
CA GLY A 106 -5.72 -15.44 -35.41
C GLY A 106 -6.69 -14.25 -35.27
N ASP A 107 -6.35 -13.27 -34.46
CA ASP A 107 -7.19 -12.11 -34.11
C ASP A 107 -8.56 -12.53 -33.53
N GLY A 108 -8.49 -13.46 -32.56
CA GLY A 108 -9.66 -13.92 -31.81
C GLY A 108 -10.24 -12.80 -30.93
N ILE A 109 -11.52 -12.90 -30.60
CA ILE A 109 -12.15 -11.90 -29.72
C ILE A 109 -11.44 -11.84 -28.36
N HIS A 110 -11.04 -10.66 -27.92
CA HIS A 110 -10.32 -10.39 -26.68
C HIS A 110 -8.91 -11.02 -26.63
N GLU A 111 -8.34 -11.34 -27.79
CA GLU A 111 -6.99 -11.87 -27.84
C GLU A 111 -5.96 -10.81 -27.48
N THR A 112 -5.02 -11.15 -26.61
CA THR A 112 -3.86 -10.34 -26.24
C THR A 112 -2.64 -11.25 -26.21
N PRO A 113 -1.49 -10.84 -26.77
CA PRO A 113 -0.26 -11.61 -26.63
C PRO A 113 0.05 -11.89 -25.16
N PRO A 114 0.29 -13.15 -24.75
CA PRO A 114 0.50 -13.48 -23.33
C PRO A 114 1.66 -12.74 -22.66
N ASP A 115 2.71 -12.38 -23.41
CA ASP A 115 3.89 -11.64 -22.96
C ASP A 115 3.63 -10.14 -22.70
N THR A 116 2.42 -9.65 -23.00
CA THR A 116 2.01 -8.25 -22.68
C THR A 116 2.17 -7.92 -21.20
N TYR A 117 2.08 -8.89 -20.33
CA TYR A 117 2.03 -8.73 -18.87
C TYR A 117 3.38 -8.90 -18.17
N ASP A 118 4.44 -9.28 -18.89
CA ASP A 118 5.76 -9.66 -18.31
C ASP A 118 6.40 -8.58 -17.44
N ASN A 119 6.10 -7.30 -17.68
CA ASN A 119 6.67 -6.18 -16.92
C ASN A 119 5.74 -5.59 -15.84
N VAL A 120 4.56 -6.20 -15.64
CA VAL A 120 3.59 -5.73 -14.64
C VAL A 120 3.32 -6.76 -13.55
N VAL A 121 3.91 -7.94 -13.68
CA VAL A 121 3.85 -9.02 -12.68
C VAL A 121 5.23 -9.58 -12.41
N LYS A 122 5.41 -10.21 -11.25
CA LYS A 122 6.66 -10.88 -10.87
C LYS A 122 6.97 -12.08 -11.75
N GLU A 123 5.95 -12.85 -12.10
CA GLU A 123 6.03 -14.01 -12.99
C GLU A 123 4.72 -14.15 -13.76
N ASN A 124 4.82 -14.59 -15.01
CA ASN A 124 3.69 -14.71 -15.93
C ASN A 124 3.64 -16.13 -16.49
N TYR A 125 2.73 -16.95 -15.98
CA TYR A 125 2.55 -18.33 -16.42
C TYR A 125 1.46 -18.44 -17.48
N LEU A 126 1.70 -19.25 -18.50
CA LEU A 126 0.70 -19.66 -19.47
C LEU A 126 0.47 -21.16 -19.38
N VAL A 127 -0.79 -21.57 -19.20
CA VAL A 127 -1.18 -22.98 -19.20
C VAL A 127 -1.32 -23.47 -20.64
N GLU A 128 -0.46 -24.42 -21.05
CA GLU A 128 -0.47 -24.98 -22.41
C GLU A 128 -1.16 -26.35 -22.48
N GLU A 129 -1.29 -27.04 -21.33
CA GLU A 129 -1.91 -28.35 -21.21
C GLU A 129 -2.96 -28.35 -20.09
N PRO A 130 -4.18 -28.87 -20.29
CA PRO A 130 -5.24 -28.82 -19.27
C PRO A 130 -4.84 -29.39 -17.90
N GLN A 131 -4.11 -30.51 -17.87
CA GLN A 131 -3.66 -31.16 -16.64
C GLN A 131 -2.55 -30.38 -15.91
N ALA A 132 -1.89 -29.43 -16.54
CA ALA A 132 -0.86 -28.60 -15.93
C ALA A 132 -1.45 -27.42 -15.13
N ALA A 133 -2.73 -27.08 -15.29
CA ALA A 133 -3.34 -25.89 -14.70
C ALA A 133 -3.21 -25.85 -13.17
N ALA A 134 -3.63 -26.90 -12.46
CA ALA A 134 -3.56 -26.92 -11.00
C ALA A 134 -2.11 -26.96 -10.45
N PRO A 135 -1.16 -27.72 -11.01
CA PRO A 135 0.25 -27.61 -10.64
C PRO A 135 0.84 -26.21 -10.86
N ILE A 136 0.53 -25.54 -11.99
CA ILE A 136 1.00 -24.18 -12.28
C ILE A 136 0.43 -23.20 -11.27
N VAL A 137 -0.85 -23.31 -10.89
CA VAL A 137 -1.46 -22.47 -9.86
C VAL A 137 -0.77 -22.64 -8.50
N ALA A 138 -0.43 -23.87 -8.09
CA ALA A 138 0.33 -24.09 -6.86
C ALA A 138 1.71 -23.41 -6.90
N GLU A 139 2.42 -23.58 -8.02
CA GLU A 139 3.71 -22.90 -8.24
C GLU A 139 3.57 -21.37 -8.23
N ALA A 140 2.50 -20.85 -8.85
CA ALA A 140 2.22 -19.40 -8.89
C ALA A 140 2.01 -18.83 -7.47
N VAL A 141 1.23 -19.50 -6.62
CA VAL A 141 1.04 -19.07 -5.21
C VAL A 141 2.36 -19.10 -4.46
N ARG A 142 3.15 -20.16 -4.62
CA ARG A 142 4.48 -20.26 -4.01
C ARG A 142 5.42 -19.14 -4.49
N THR A 143 5.41 -18.85 -5.78
CA THR A 143 6.20 -17.77 -6.38
C THR A 143 5.77 -16.40 -5.86
N ALA A 144 4.47 -16.13 -5.75
CA ALA A 144 3.95 -14.88 -5.19
C ALA A 144 4.40 -14.65 -3.74
N ARG A 145 4.42 -15.71 -2.93
CA ARG A 145 4.85 -15.68 -1.52
C ARG A 145 6.36 -15.68 -1.31
N THR A 146 7.13 -16.10 -2.31
CA THR A 146 8.61 -16.10 -2.21
C THR A 146 9.13 -14.68 -2.26
N ALA A 147 9.95 -14.30 -1.30
CA ALA A 147 10.53 -12.96 -1.20
C ALA A 147 11.63 -12.70 -2.26
N PRO A 148 11.71 -11.52 -2.85
CA PRO A 148 10.75 -10.43 -2.78
C PRO A 148 9.38 -10.87 -3.30
N LYS A 149 8.32 -10.66 -2.48
CA LYS A 149 6.95 -11.06 -2.85
C LYS A 149 6.45 -10.26 -4.07
N GLY A 150 5.35 -10.66 -4.68
CA GLY A 150 4.79 -9.91 -5.80
C GLY A 150 3.63 -10.61 -6.49
N PRO A 151 2.92 -9.93 -7.38
CA PRO A 151 1.81 -10.50 -8.13
C PRO A 151 2.30 -11.51 -9.16
N VAL A 152 1.57 -12.61 -9.29
CA VAL A 152 1.84 -13.64 -10.29
C VAL A 152 0.58 -13.85 -11.12
N ARG A 153 0.74 -13.82 -12.45
CA ARG A 153 -0.35 -14.06 -13.40
C ARG A 153 -0.33 -15.51 -13.88
N VAL A 154 -1.53 -16.10 -14.01
CA VAL A 154 -1.72 -17.41 -14.62
C VAL A 154 -2.77 -17.29 -15.72
N GLY A 155 -2.34 -17.37 -16.96
CA GLY A 155 -3.21 -17.39 -18.14
C GLY A 155 -3.72 -18.82 -18.43
N ILE A 156 -5.04 -19.01 -18.42
CA ILE A 156 -5.68 -20.32 -18.65
C ILE A 156 -6.60 -20.25 -19.87
N PRO A 157 -6.35 -21.03 -20.94
CA PRO A 157 -7.22 -21.05 -22.11
C PRO A 157 -8.68 -21.38 -21.74
N LYS A 158 -9.62 -20.59 -22.27
CA LYS A 158 -11.05 -20.69 -21.89
C LYS A 158 -11.66 -22.07 -22.16
N ASN A 159 -11.22 -22.76 -23.23
CA ASN A 159 -11.70 -24.09 -23.56
C ASN A 159 -11.20 -25.17 -22.58
N PHE A 160 -10.07 -24.93 -21.91
CA PHE A 160 -9.55 -25.87 -20.91
C PHE A 160 -10.43 -25.92 -19.67
N LEU A 161 -11.00 -24.81 -19.23
CA LEU A 161 -11.73 -24.71 -17.96
C LEU A 161 -12.86 -25.72 -17.79
N THR A 162 -13.45 -26.18 -18.90
CA THR A 162 -14.54 -27.17 -18.89
C THR A 162 -14.09 -28.59 -19.24
N MET A 163 -12.80 -28.81 -19.53
CA MET A 163 -12.27 -30.14 -19.83
C MET A 163 -12.10 -30.96 -18.53
N ASP A 164 -12.46 -32.22 -18.60
CA ASP A 164 -12.21 -33.18 -17.51
C ASP A 164 -10.71 -33.51 -17.44
N VAL A 165 -10.18 -33.48 -16.22
CA VAL A 165 -8.79 -33.84 -15.92
C VAL A 165 -8.72 -34.80 -14.73
N PRO A 166 -7.67 -35.64 -14.65
CA PRO A 166 -7.38 -36.38 -13.42
C PRO A 166 -7.18 -35.43 -12.25
N GLN A 167 -7.55 -35.85 -11.06
CA GLN A 167 -7.28 -35.09 -9.84
C GLN A 167 -5.77 -34.83 -9.71
N ALA A 168 -5.40 -33.58 -9.51
CA ALA A 168 -4.01 -33.19 -9.28
C ALA A 168 -3.49 -33.76 -7.96
N ALA A 169 -2.21 -34.14 -7.94
CA ALA A 169 -1.55 -34.52 -6.70
C ALA A 169 -1.54 -33.37 -5.68
N PRO A 170 -1.54 -33.66 -4.37
CA PRO A 170 -1.31 -32.61 -3.37
C PRO A 170 -0.01 -31.88 -3.64
N SER A 171 -0.01 -30.55 -3.46
CA SER A 171 1.20 -29.73 -3.49
C SER A 171 1.84 -29.66 -2.10
N ASP A 172 3.09 -29.25 -2.06
CA ASP A 172 3.75 -28.83 -0.84
C ASP A 172 3.32 -27.37 -0.56
N THR A 173 2.49 -27.19 0.44
CA THR A 173 1.98 -25.86 0.86
C THR A 173 2.89 -25.20 1.91
N THR A 174 4.07 -25.76 2.18
CA THR A 174 5.03 -25.18 3.12
C THR A 174 5.45 -23.78 2.66
N PRO A 175 5.28 -22.76 3.51
CA PRO A 175 5.72 -21.40 3.16
C PRO A 175 7.21 -21.36 2.81
N PRO A 176 7.62 -20.50 1.87
CA PRO A 176 9.04 -20.29 1.58
C PRO A 176 9.80 -19.88 2.83
N LYS A 177 11.00 -20.44 3.03
CA LYS A 177 11.83 -20.08 4.18
C LYS A 177 12.40 -18.68 4.00
N PRO A 178 12.46 -17.85 5.07
CA PRO A 178 13.14 -16.56 5.04
C PRO A 178 14.61 -16.72 4.63
N ARG A 179 15.10 -15.78 3.82
CA ARG A 179 16.50 -15.73 3.42
C ARG A 179 17.37 -15.35 4.61
N GLN A 180 18.29 -16.22 4.98
CA GLN A 180 19.20 -16.00 6.11
C GLN A 180 20.31 -15.03 5.73
N PRO A 181 20.73 -14.12 6.63
CA PRO A 181 21.89 -13.26 6.40
C PRO A 181 23.21 -14.03 6.49
N ASP A 182 24.24 -13.47 5.92
CA ASP A 182 25.62 -13.91 6.13
C ASP A 182 26.07 -13.56 7.55
N VAL A 183 26.57 -14.55 8.30
CA VAL A 183 26.92 -14.37 9.72
C VAL A 183 28.08 -13.39 9.90
N ASP A 184 29.12 -13.45 9.07
CA ASP A 184 30.28 -12.56 9.17
C ASP A 184 29.86 -11.10 8.89
N ALA A 185 28.88 -10.90 7.99
CA ALA A 185 28.32 -9.58 7.72
C ALA A 185 27.44 -9.08 8.88
N VAL A 186 26.68 -9.97 9.56
CA VAL A 186 25.94 -9.63 10.77
C VAL A 186 26.91 -9.20 11.89
N ASP A 187 27.98 -9.95 12.13
CA ASP A 187 29.01 -9.62 13.14
C ASP A 187 29.65 -8.24 12.87
N THR A 188 29.90 -7.94 11.58
CA THR A 188 30.45 -6.64 11.17
C THR A 188 29.45 -5.51 11.43
N ALA A 189 28.18 -5.70 11.04
CA ALA A 189 27.10 -4.74 11.27
C ALA A 189 26.85 -4.51 12.76
N ALA A 190 26.83 -5.58 13.56
CA ALA A 190 26.67 -5.50 15.02
C ALA A 190 27.83 -4.72 15.67
N SER A 191 29.06 -4.90 15.19
CA SER A 191 30.23 -4.16 15.68
C SER A 191 30.10 -2.66 15.37
N LEU A 192 29.71 -2.27 14.14
CA LEU A 192 29.46 -0.87 13.79
C LEU A 192 28.37 -0.25 14.68
N LEU A 193 27.24 -0.94 14.86
CA LEU A 193 26.16 -0.48 15.73
C LEU A 193 26.56 -0.40 17.21
N ALA A 194 27.40 -1.33 17.68
CA ALA A 194 27.89 -1.32 19.06
C ALA A 194 28.81 -0.13 19.34
N ASP A 195 29.64 0.23 18.36
CA ASP A 195 30.61 1.34 18.48
C ASP A 195 30.00 2.72 18.17
N ALA A 196 28.82 2.77 17.50
CA ALA A 196 28.14 4.02 17.14
C ALA A 196 27.81 4.88 18.38
N ASP A 197 28.05 6.18 18.30
CA ASP A 197 27.65 7.14 19.33
C ASP A 197 26.19 7.63 19.10
N GLU A 198 25.82 7.90 17.86
CA GLU A 198 24.50 8.44 17.45
C GLU A 198 23.92 7.63 16.27
N PRO A 199 23.51 6.36 16.49
CA PRO A 199 22.91 5.54 15.44
C PRO A 199 21.54 6.07 15.00
N VAL A 200 21.14 5.71 13.76
CA VAL A 200 19.78 5.91 13.24
C VAL A 200 19.30 4.65 12.50
N ILE A 201 18.00 4.36 12.58
CA ILE A 201 17.37 3.28 11.80
C ILE A 201 16.46 3.91 10.77
N VAL A 202 16.61 3.52 9.48
CA VAL A 202 15.72 3.90 8.38
C VAL A 202 14.95 2.67 7.92
N ILE A 203 13.62 2.74 7.94
CA ILE A 203 12.78 1.61 7.56
C ILE A 203 11.98 1.85 6.30
N GLY A 204 11.88 0.81 5.47
CA GLY A 204 11.01 0.77 4.30
C GLY A 204 9.89 -0.25 4.40
N GLY A 205 9.16 -0.45 3.31
CA GLY A 205 8.05 -1.40 3.20
C GLY A 205 8.42 -2.85 3.50
N GLY A 206 9.70 -3.22 3.34
CA GLY A 206 10.19 -4.56 3.63
C GLY A 206 10.04 -4.99 5.10
N VAL A 207 10.10 -4.04 6.05
CA VAL A 207 9.82 -4.33 7.47
C VAL A 207 8.39 -4.81 7.67
N ARG A 208 7.41 -4.15 7.04
CA ARG A 208 6.00 -4.55 7.08
C ARG A 208 5.79 -5.89 6.37
N ALA A 209 6.41 -6.08 5.21
CA ALA A 209 6.27 -7.28 4.39
C ALA A 209 6.84 -8.54 5.05
N SER A 210 7.91 -8.42 5.85
CA SER A 210 8.51 -9.53 6.62
C SER A 210 7.86 -9.75 7.99
N GLY A 211 7.03 -8.80 8.47
CA GLY A 211 6.47 -8.84 9.82
C GLY A 211 7.49 -8.51 10.92
N ALA A 212 8.52 -7.73 10.61
CA ALA A 212 9.68 -7.46 11.46
C ALA A 212 9.45 -6.34 12.51
N THR A 213 8.22 -5.92 12.75
CA THR A 213 7.90 -4.80 13.66
C THR A 213 8.42 -5.03 15.07
N ASP A 214 8.19 -6.22 15.64
CA ASP A 214 8.62 -6.52 17.02
C ASP A 214 10.14 -6.59 17.15
N SER A 215 10.83 -7.21 16.18
CA SER A 215 12.30 -7.29 16.13
C SER A 215 12.92 -5.90 15.93
N LEU A 216 12.28 -5.05 15.12
CA LEU A 216 12.68 -3.65 14.92
C LEU A 216 12.54 -2.85 16.22
N LEU A 217 11.40 -2.96 16.89
CA LEU A 217 11.15 -2.27 18.15
C LEU A 217 12.19 -2.65 19.21
N ALA A 218 12.43 -3.95 19.37
CA ALA A 218 13.43 -4.47 20.31
C ALA A 218 14.85 -3.94 20.01
N LEU A 219 15.26 -3.89 18.73
CA LEU A 219 16.56 -3.38 18.34
C LEU A 219 16.67 -1.86 18.53
N ALA A 220 15.63 -1.11 18.14
CA ALA A 220 15.60 0.35 18.31
C ALA A 220 15.69 0.77 19.78
N GLU A 221 14.95 0.10 20.66
CA GLU A 221 15.02 0.32 22.11
C GLU A 221 16.40 -0.07 22.69
N ARG A 222 16.96 -1.19 22.21
CA ARG A 222 18.28 -1.66 22.64
C ARG A 222 19.40 -0.70 22.29
N LEU A 223 19.34 -0.12 21.10
CA LEU A 223 20.30 0.88 20.62
C LEU A 223 19.97 2.31 21.12
N ASN A 224 18.78 2.53 21.67
CA ASN A 224 18.23 3.86 21.89
C ASN A 224 18.35 4.73 20.63
N SER A 225 17.97 4.17 19.48
CA SER A 225 18.15 4.76 18.16
C SER A 225 16.85 5.35 17.63
N PRO A 226 16.82 6.59 17.12
CA PRO A 226 15.66 7.11 16.42
C PRO A 226 15.36 6.29 15.17
N VAL A 227 14.08 6.17 14.84
CA VAL A 227 13.57 5.45 13.66
C VAL A 227 12.91 6.42 12.70
N LEU A 228 13.40 6.48 11.48
CA LEU A 228 12.83 7.19 10.34
C LEU A 228 12.13 6.19 9.43
N ALA A 229 10.88 6.43 9.09
CA ALA A 229 10.16 5.59 8.12
C ALA A 229 10.18 6.24 6.73
N THR A 230 10.42 5.47 5.66
CA THR A 230 10.06 5.95 4.33
C THR A 230 8.54 5.99 4.18
N TYR A 231 8.00 6.68 3.18
CA TYR A 231 6.55 6.74 2.97
C TYR A 231 5.90 5.35 2.86
N LYS A 232 6.61 4.33 2.36
CA LYS A 232 6.12 2.94 2.33
C LYS A 232 6.40 2.18 3.63
N GLY A 233 7.39 2.63 4.41
CA GLY A 233 7.71 2.11 5.75
C GLY A 233 6.76 2.60 6.85
N LYS A 234 5.95 3.65 6.58
CA LYS A 234 4.99 4.21 7.54
C LYS A 234 4.09 3.14 8.14
N GLY A 235 3.94 3.15 9.47
CA GLY A 235 3.26 2.11 10.24
C GLY A 235 4.10 0.86 10.52
N GLY A 236 5.30 0.71 9.94
CA GLY A 236 6.23 -0.36 10.29
C GLY A 236 6.90 -0.21 11.65
N PHE A 237 6.82 0.99 12.22
CA PHE A 237 7.21 1.33 13.60
C PHE A 237 6.09 2.21 14.20
N PRO A 238 5.68 2.00 15.47
CA PRO A 238 4.62 2.80 16.10
C PRO A 238 5.00 4.28 16.15
N GLU A 239 4.17 5.18 15.60
CA GLU A 239 4.52 6.59 15.51
C GLU A 239 4.32 7.35 16.83
N ASP A 240 3.62 6.79 17.80
CA ASP A 240 3.53 7.27 19.18
C ASP A 240 4.74 6.88 20.04
N HIS A 241 5.57 5.95 19.58
CA HIS A 241 6.77 5.53 20.32
C HIS A 241 7.79 6.67 20.45
N PRO A 242 8.47 6.84 21.61
CA PRO A 242 9.44 7.91 21.85
C PRO A 242 10.58 7.99 20.82
N LEU A 243 10.95 6.87 20.21
CA LEU A 243 12.02 6.77 19.20
C LEU A 243 11.53 7.01 17.76
N SER A 244 10.24 7.17 17.50
CA SER A 244 9.76 7.55 16.17
C SER A 244 10.21 8.97 15.83
N ALA A 245 10.91 9.17 14.70
CA ALA A 245 11.53 10.44 14.35
C ALA A 245 10.91 11.13 13.13
N GLY A 246 9.94 10.49 12.47
CA GLY A 246 9.23 11.06 11.33
C GLY A 246 9.36 10.24 10.05
N VAL A 247 8.90 10.84 8.93
CA VAL A 247 8.76 10.15 7.65
C VAL A 247 9.61 10.80 6.57
N LEU A 248 10.40 9.99 5.87
CA LEU A 248 11.15 10.39 4.68
C LEU A 248 10.23 10.31 3.44
N CYS A 249 9.90 11.47 2.90
CA CYS A 249 9.00 11.62 1.76
C CYS A 249 9.22 12.98 1.08
N GLY A 250 8.41 13.35 0.10
CA GLY A 250 8.48 14.67 -0.53
C GLY A 250 8.19 15.87 0.41
N GLY A 251 7.65 15.61 1.60
CA GLY A 251 7.39 16.60 2.65
C GLY A 251 8.31 16.47 3.88
N THR A 252 9.47 15.84 3.77
CA THR A 252 10.42 15.71 4.87
C THR A 252 10.94 17.10 5.29
N SER A 253 10.77 17.44 6.56
CA SER A 253 11.32 18.69 7.09
C SER A 253 12.84 18.63 7.24
N PRO A 254 13.54 19.76 7.24
CA PRO A 254 14.98 19.80 7.49
C PRO A 254 15.38 19.10 8.79
N GLU A 255 14.61 19.27 9.86
CA GLU A 255 14.91 18.73 11.17
C GLU A 255 14.74 17.21 11.23
N VAL A 256 13.82 16.64 10.46
CA VAL A 256 13.70 15.18 10.26
C VAL A 256 14.89 14.65 9.44
N ALA A 257 15.30 15.39 8.39
CA ALA A 257 16.47 15.03 7.60
C ALA A 257 17.78 15.13 8.42
N GLU A 258 17.89 16.10 9.32
CA GLU A 258 19.05 16.27 10.23
C GLU A 258 19.25 15.06 11.16
N VAL A 259 18.17 14.37 11.56
CA VAL A 259 18.32 13.13 12.36
C VAL A 259 19.17 12.09 11.63
N LEU A 260 19.05 12.00 10.31
CA LEU A 260 19.88 11.12 9.48
C LEU A 260 21.30 11.70 9.28
N ALA A 261 21.38 12.97 8.94
CA ALA A 261 22.64 13.66 8.61
C ALA A 261 23.62 13.77 9.79
N GLU A 262 23.11 13.90 11.02
CA GLU A 262 23.90 14.00 12.24
C GLU A 262 24.27 12.65 12.86
N SER A 263 23.81 11.55 12.27
CA SER A 263 24.12 10.19 12.73
C SER A 263 25.51 9.75 12.24
N ASP A 264 26.16 8.91 13.04
CA ASP A 264 27.46 8.31 12.68
C ASP A 264 27.30 6.94 12.00
N VAL A 265 26.24 6.21 12.30
CA VAL A 265 25.89 4.93 11.66
C VAL A 265 24.41 4.93 11.29
N ALA A 266 24.08 4.53 10.05
CA ALA A 266 22.71 4.30 9.62
C ALA A 266 22.47 2.80 9.37
N LEU A 267 21.40 2.26 9.95
CA LEU A 267 20.86 0.94 9.63
C LEU A 267 19.60 1.09 8.77
N ALA A 268 19.73 0.84 7.48
CA ALA A 268 18.60 0.84 6.54
C ALA A 268 18.03 -0.55 6.38
N VAL A 269 16.72 -0.72 6.59
CA VAL A 269 16.04 -2.02 6.61
C VAL A 269 14.83 -2.03 5.70
N GLY A 270 14.84 -2.90 4.69
CA GLY A 270 13.70 -3.12 3.79
C GLY A 270 13.28 -1.88 3.01
N THR A 271 14.21 -1.01 2.70
CA THR A 271 14.08 0.12 1.78
C THR A 271 14.99 -0.09 0.58
N ASP A 272 14.56 0.35 -0.60
CA ASP A 272 15.33 0.40 -1.83
C ASP A 272 16.02 1.77 -2.02
N PHE A 273 15.85 2.70 -1.07
CA PHE A 273 16.31 4.08 -1.18
C PHE A 273 15.84 4.76 -2.49
N ASP A 274 14.57 4.60 -2.81
CA ASP A 274 13.99 5.19 -4.01
C ASP A 274 14.17 6.72 -4.08
N ALA A 275 14.08 7.26 -5.30
CA ALA A 275 14.29 8.68 -5.55
C ALA A 275 13.25 9.59 -4.85
N VAL A 276 12.07 9.08 -4.49
CA VAL A 276 11.01 9.88 -3.85
C VAL A 276 11.30 10.05 -2.36
N SER A 277 11.60 8.95 -1.65
CA SER A 277 11.89 8.99 -0.21
C SER A 277 13.19 9.72 0.11
N THR A 278 14.13 9.76 -0.83
CA THR A 278 15.46 10.35 -0.66
C THR A 278 15.63 11.73 -1.29
N GLY A 279 14.55 12.32 -1.86
CA GLY A 279 14.65 13.58 -2.58
C GLY A 279 15.67 13.52 -3.73
N GLN A 280 15.61 12.48 -4.57
CA GLN A 280 16.57 12.19 -5.64
C GLN A 280 18.00 11.99 -5.12
N TRP A 281 18.13 11.25 -4.01
CA TRP A 281 19.39 10.93 -3.32
C TRP A 281 20.14 12.18 -2.84
N SER A 282 19.38 13.19 -2.39
CA SER A 282 19.94 14.43 -1.84
C SER A 282 20.10 14.41 -0.32
N LEU A 283 19.62 13.36 0.37
CA LEU A 283 19.79 13.23 1.81
C LEU A 283 21.26 12.93 2.16
N ASP A 284 21.76 13.56 3.20
CA ASP A 284 23.06 13.25 3.77
C ASP A 284 22.95 11.98 4.62
N VAL A 285 23.49 10.87 4.12
CA VAL A 285 23.54 9.56 4.79
C VAL A 285 24.94 9.33 5.33
N PRO A 286 25.09 8.81 6.56
CA PRO A 286 26.42 8.48 7.13
C PRO A 286 27.25 7.55 6.22
N GLU A 287 28.58 7.70 6.24
CA GLU A 287 29.50 6.80 5.51
C GLU A 287 29.35 5.35 6.00
N ASP A 288 29.13 5.15 7.31
CA ASP A 288 28.85 3.84 7.89
C ASP A 288 27.36 3.48 7.73
N LEU A 289 27.00 3.07 6.51
CA LEU A 289 25.68 2.59 6.14
C LEU A 289 25.63 1.06 6.15
N ILE A 290 24.73 0.49 6.94
CA ILE A 290 24.34 -0.92 6.92
C ILE A 290 23.04 -1.04 6.15
N HIS A 291 23.01 -1.81 5.06
CA HIS A 291 21.81 -1.94 4.22
C HIS A 291 21.28 -3.38 4.20
N VAL A 292 20.09 -3.58 4.75
CA VAL A 292 19.35 -4.86 4.79
C VAL A 292 18.23 -4.82 3.78
N THR A 293 18.29 -5.63 2.73
CA THR A 293 17.25 -5.74 1.69
C THR A 293 17.14 -7.18 1.18
N LEU A 294 16.04 -7.51 0.51
CA LEU A 294 15.86 -8.80 -0.16
C LEU A 294 16.30 -8.80 -1.62
N ASP A 295 16.32 -7.64 -2.28
CA ASP A 295 16.75 -7.50 -3.66
C ASP A 295 18.20 -7.01 -3.71
N PRO A 296 19.13 -7.82 -4.24
CA PRO A 296 20.54 -7.40 -4.38
C PRO A 296 20.71 -6.20 -5.32
N ASN A 297 19.74 -5.87 -6.17
CA ASN A 297 19.81 -4.70 -7.06
C ASN A 297 19.57 -3.37 -6.30
N ASP A 298 19.02 -3.40 -5.10
CA ASP A 298 18.89 -2.21 -4.25
C ASP A 298 20.23 -1.75 -3.69
N ILE A 299 21.20 -2.68 -3.54
CA ILE A 299 22.51 -2.38 -2.98
C ILE A 299 23.28 -1.44 -3.89
N GLY A 300 23.69 -0.30 -3.33
CA GLY A 300 24.42 0.74 -4.07
C GLY A 300 23.51 1.68 -4.88
N THR A 301 22.19 1.53 -4.81
CA THR A 301 21.27 2.49 -5.40
C THR A 301 21.28 3.79 -4.60
N GLY A 302 21.85 4.82 -5.18
CA GLY A 302 22.01 6.14 -4.55
C GLY A 302 23.06 6.24 -3.45
N TYR A 303 23.19 5.24 -2.59
CA TYR A 303 24.13 5.21 -1.45
C TYR A 303 24.88 3.89 -1.39
N GLU A 304 26.22 3.95 -1.26
CA GLU A 304 27.07 2.76 -1.18
C GLU A 304 27.18 2.32 0.29
N PRO A 305 26.73 1.12 0.67
CA PRO A 305 26.79 0.67 2.05
C PRO A 305 28.18 0.15 2.43
N SER A 306 28.59 0.40 3.69
CA SER A 306 29.76 -0.24 4.32
C SER A 306 29.52 -1.73 4.55
N VAL A 307 28.26 -2.11 4.86
CA VAL A 307 27.82 -3.51 5.04
C VAL A 307 26.50 -3.75 4.32
N ALA A 308 26.46 -4.74 3.42
CA ALA A 308 25.27 -5.15 2.72
C ALA A 308 24.80 -6.53 3.20
N LEU A 309 23.51 -6.63 3.60
CA LEU A 309 22.86 -7.85 4.08
C LEU A 309 21.66 -8.15 3.19
N VAL A 310 21.86 -9.03 2.19
CA VAL A 310 20.77 -9.46 1.30
C VAL A 310 20.02 -10.60 1.96
N ALA A 311 19.08 -10.26 2.85
CA ALA A 311 18.40 -11.20 3.74
C ALA A 311 17.03 -10.69 4.19
N ASP A 312 16.28 -11.56 4.85
CA ASP A 312 15.01 -11.24 5.50
C ASP A 312 15.21 -10.25 6.67
N ALA A 313 14.35 -9.25 6.75
CA ALA A 313 14.48 -8.19 7.74
C ALA A 313 14.28 -8.70 9.18
N ASP A 314 13.23 -9.51 9.44
CA ASP A 314 12.94 -10.02 10.78
C ASP A 314 14.08 -10.89 11.31
N THR A 315 14.55 -11.82 10.48
CA THR A 315 15.69 -12.68 10.81
C THR A 315 16.94 -11.86 11.11
N THR A 316 17.23 -10.86 10.28
CA THR A 316 18.43 -10.02 10.41
C THR A 316 18.37 -9.15 11.66
N LEU A 317 17.24 -8.47 11.90
CA LEU A 317 17.04 -7.63 13.09
C LEU A 317 17.12 -8.44 14.39
N SER A 318 16.56 -9.65 14.40
CA SER A 318 16.66 -10.56 15.55
C SER A 318 18.13 -10.93 15.85
N MET A 319 18.90 -11.30 14.83
CA MET A 319 20.33 -11.63 15.00
C MET A 319 21.14 -10.42 15.47
N LEU A 320 20.92 -9.23 14.88
CA LEU A 320 21.58 -8.00 15.33
C LEU A 320 21.24 -7.67 16.79
N SER A 321 19.97 -7.85 17.19
CA SER A 321 19.54 -7.60 18.56
C SER A 321 20.23 -8.51 19.57
N ASP A 322 20.57 -9.75 19.22
CA ASP A 322 21.29 -10.68 20.09
C ASP A 322 22.77 -10.27 20.28
N GLU A 323 23.40 -9.64 19.28
CA GLU A 323 24.82 -9.31 19.27
C GLU A 323 25.13 -7.90 19.82
N VAL A 324 24.24 -6.91 19.66
CA VAL A 324 24.50 -5.53 20.12
C VAL A 324 24.26 -5.35 21.62
N PRO A 325 25.07 -4.52 22.31
CA PRO A 325 24.83 -4.22 23.73
C PRO A 325 23.63 -3.28 23.91
N GLN A 326 23.06 -3.25 25.12
CA GLN A 326 22.12 -2.18 25.50
C GLN A 326 22.87 -0.84 25.55
N LYS A 327 22.32 0.18 24.90
CA LYS A 327 22.90 1.53 24.86
C LYS A 327 22.00 2.54 25.59
N GLU A 328 22.65 3.52 26.19
CA GLU A 328 22.04 4.78 26.60
C GLU A 328 22.48 5.87 25.62
N GLY A 329 21.65 6.86 25.33
CA GLY A 329 22.00 7.90 24.36
C GLY A 329 20.90 8.94 24.20
N THR A 330 21.00 9.75 23.16
CA THR A 330 20.14 10.90 22.89
C THR A 330 18.98 10.57 21.92
N GLY A 331 18.86 9.32 21.46
CA GLY A 331 17.92 8.94 20.40
C GLY A 331 16.49 9.38 20.58
N ALA A 332 15.91 9.18 21.79
CA ALA A 332 14.58 9.66 22.09
C ALA A 332 14.48 11.20 22.11
N GLU A 333 15.54 11.91 22.48
CA GLU A 333 15.59 13.37 22.44
C GLU A 333 15.68 13.89 21.01
N ARG A 334 16.51 13.28 20.18
CA ARG A 334 16.65 13.58 18.73
C ARG A 334 15.31 13.36 18.03
N ALA A 335 14.68 12.21 18.22
CA ALA A 335 13.37 11.89 17.65
C ALA A 335 12.29 12.91 18.10
N ARG A 336 12.25 13.24 19.39
CA ARG A 336 11.31 14.23 19.92
C ARG A 336 11.53 15.62 19.33
N THR A 337 12.78 16.03 19.14
CA THR A 337 13.12 17.33 18.57
C THR A 337 12.60 17.46 17.13
N ALA A 338 12.81 16.42 16.30
CA ALA A 338 12.32 16.37 14.94
C ALA A 338 10.77 16.41 14.90
N ARG A 339 10.08 15.58 15.69
CA ARG A 339 8.62 15.60 15.75
C ARG A 339 8.04 16.93 16.21
N ASN A 340 8.62 17.53 17.25
CA ASN A 340 8.16 18.84 17.74
C ASN A 340 8.34 19.93 16.68
N SER A 341 9.37 19.84 15.85
CA SER A 341 9.55 20.77 14.74
C SER A 341 8.46 20.60 13.68
N ASP A 342 8.17 19.36 13.28
CA ASP A 342 7.06 19.08 12.36
C ASP A 342 5.72 19.58 12.90
N GLU A 343 5.42 19.30 14.17
CA GLU A 343 4.22 19.82 14.84
C GLU A 343 4.15 21.34 14.82
N ASN A 344 5.25 22.03 15.10
CA ASN A 344 5.29 23.49 15.07
C ASN A 344 5.08 24.05 13.65
N ARG A 345 5.59 23.35 12.61
CA ARG A 345 5.39 23.76 11.20
C ARG A 345 3.93 23.63 10.78
N ILE A 346 3.28 22.54 11.18
CA ILE A 346 1.89 22.26 10.84
C ILE A 346 0.93 23.15 11.63
N LYS A 347 1.33 23.60 12.82
CA LYS A 347 0.48 24.36 13.75
C LYS A 347 -0.19 25.58 13.11
N GLU A 348 0.53 26.32 12.28
CA GLU A 348 -0.03 27.50 11.61
C GLU A 348 -1.19 27.16 10.65
N LEU A 349 -1.22 25.92 10.11
CA LEU A 349 -2.27 25.46 9.22
C LEU A 349 -3.49 24.89 9.96
N ILE A 350 -3.28 24.37 11.17
CA ILE A 350 -4.32 23.69 11.96
C ILE A 350 -4.99 24.60 13.00
N ASP A 351 -4.49 25.80 13.24
CA ASP A 351 -5.07 26.75 14.21
C ASP A 351 -6.38 27.41 13.71
N GLY A 352 -6.80 27.14 12.46
CA GLY A 352 -8.05 27.63 11.85
C GLY A 352 -9.15 26.57 11.82
N ASP A 353 -10.36 26.95 12.19
CA ASP A 353 -11.57 26.10 12.11
C ASP A 353 -12.67 26.77 11.25
N GLU A 354 -12.29 27.72 10.39
CA GLU A 354 -13.20 28.36 9.44
C GLU A 354 -13.20 27.59 8.11
N PRO A 355 -14.36 27.09 7.63
CA PRO A 355 -14.45 26.41 6.35
C PRO A 355 -14.10 27.32 5.14
N PRO A 356 -13.48 26.77 4.07
CA PRO A 356 -13.03 25.38 3.95
C PRO A 356 -11.74 25.13 4.75
N LEU A 357 -11.66 23.96 5.40
CA LEU A 357 -10.50 23.57 6.22
C LEU A 357 -9.30 23.20 5.35
N THR A 358 -8.09 23.33 5.91
CA THR A 358 -6.90 22.73 5.30
C THR A 358 -6.90 21.20 5.48
N SER A 359 -6.26 20.47 4.56
CA SER A 359 -6.13 18.99 4.66
C SER A 359 -5.52 18.55 5.99
N PRO A 360 -4.43 19.15 6.53
CA PRO A 360 -3.91 18.74 7.84
C PRO A 360 -4.89 18.97 8.99
N THR A 361 -5.72 20.02 8.97
CA THR A 361 -6.79 20.24 9.95
C THR A 361 -7.83 19.12 9.90
N ALA A 362 -8.35 18.84 8.71
CA ALA A 362 -9.35 17.81 8.51
C ALA A 362 -8.80 16.40 8.85
N LEU A 363 -7.56 16.08 8.45
CA LEU A 363 -6.90 14.81 8.76
C LEU A 363 -6.73 14.59 10.27
N ARG A 364 -6.40 15.63 11.04
CA ARG A 364 -6.31 15.52 12.51
C ARG A 364 -7.66 15.23 13.13
N ALA A 365 -8.71 15.89 12.69
CA ALA A 365 -10.07 15.64 13.16
C ALA A 365 -10.49 14.19 12.86
N VAL A 366 -10.24 13.69 11.64
CA VAL A 366 -10.47 12.27 11.30
C VAL A 366 -9.67 11.34 12.20
N ARG A 367 -8.37 11.64 12.46
CA ARG A 367 -7.54 10.77 13.33
C ARG A 367 -8.06 10.72 14.76
N SER A 368 -8.55 11.85 15.28
CA SER A 368 -9.14 11.93 16.63
C SER A 368 -10.45 11.15 16.76
N ALA A 369 -11.19 11.02 15.66
CA ALA A 369 -12.49 10.34 15.61
C ALA A 369 -12.40 8.80 15.59
N ILE A 370 -11.27 8.23 15.22
CA ILE A 370 -11.11 6.79 14.99
C ILE A 370 -10.13 6.14 15.98
N SER A 371 -10.28 4.85 16.21
CA SER A 371 -9.41 4.11 17.12
C SER A 371 -7.99 3.92 16.55
N GLU A 372 -7.03 3.56 17.41
CA GLU A 372 -5.66 3.23 17.00
C GLU A 372 -5.60 1.97 16.14
N ASP A 373 -6.55 1.06 16.33
CA ASP A 373 -6.64 -0.22 15.60
C ASP A 373 -7.39 -0.09 14.26
N THR A 374 -8.02 1.08 13.98
CA THR A 374 -8.72 1.32 12.71
C THR A 374 -7.75 1.20 11.54
N ILE A 375 -8.12 0.42 10.53
CA ILE A 375 -7.36 0.31 9.29
C ILE A 375 -7.70 1.51 8.39
N VAL A 376 -6.68 2.28 8.03
CA VAL A 376 -6.83 3.45 7.18
C VAL A 376 -6.19 3.19 5.82
N THR A 377 -6.93 3.41 4.74
CA THR A 377 -6.38 3.39 3.39
C THR A 377 -6.30 4.81 2.85
N ALA A 378 -5.17 5.19 2.27
CA ALA A 378 -4.98 6.53 1.70
C ALA A 378 -4.83 6.45 0.17
N ASP A 379 -5.59 7.28 -0.55
CA ASP A 379 -5.43 7.44 -1.99
C ASP A 379 -4.21 8.31 -2.34
N ALA A 380 -3.82 8.33 -3.60
CA ALA A 380 -2.86 9.30 -4.12
C ALA A 380 -3.52 10.67 -4.31
N GLY A 381 -2.77 11.73 -4.05
CA GLY A 381 -3.22 13.13 -4.18
C GLY A 381 -2.45 14.08 -3.28
N GLY A 382 -2.76 15.37 -3.32
CA GLY A 382 -2.12 16.39 -2.49
C GLY A 382 -2.28 16.11 -0.99
N PHE A 383 -3.49 15.76 -0.55
CA PHE A 383 -3.77 15.40 0.84
C PHE A 383 -2.92 14.21 1.34
N ARG A 384 -2.49 13.28 0.47
CA ARG A 384 -1.67 12.14 0.86
C ARG A 384 -0.31 12.56 1.46
N LEU A 385 0.32 13.59 0.90
CA LEU A 385 1.57 14.08 1.49
C LEU A 385 1.34 14.61 2.91
N TRP A 386 0.18 15.23 3.15
CA TRP A 386 -0.23 15.62 4.49
C TRP A 386 -0.51 14.41 5.39
N THR A 387 -1.09 13.30 4.89
CA THR A 387 -1.25 12.08 5.71
C THR A 387 0.10 11.51 6.14
N LEU A 388 1.12 11.59 5.29
CA LEU A 388 2.44 11.07 5.62
C LEU A 388 3.09 11.81 6.80
N VAL A 389 2.85 13.12 6.92
CA VAL A 389 3.51 13.96 7.94
C VAL A 389 2.61 14.37 9.12
N SER A 390 1.28 14.25 9.00
CA SER A 390 0.34 14.73 10.03
C SER A 390 -0.68 13.72 10.52
N PHE A 391 -0.71 12.50 9.97
CA PHE A 391 -1.66 11.45 10.34
C PHE A 391 -0.91 10.25 10.94
N PRO A 392 -0.84 10.08 12.27
CA PRO A 392 -0.11 8.99 12.92
C PRO A 392 -0.65 7.60 12.57
N ALA A 393 0.27 6.65 12.36
CA ALA A 393 0.00 5.22 12.17
C ALA A 393 0.59 4.42 13.35
N PHE A 394 -0.22 3.57 13.97
CA PHE A 394 0.14 2.90 15.23
C PHE A 394 0.45 1.41 15.09
N GLY A 395 0.16 0.82 13.92
CA GLY A 395 0.37 -0.60 13.69
C GLY A 395 0.86 -0.93 12.27
N PRO A 396 1.51 -2.09 12.11
CA PRO A 396 2.20 -2.43 10.86
C PRO A 396 1.28 -2.63 9.65
N ARG A 397 -0.01 -2.81 9.88
CA ARG A 397 -1.03 -3.04 8.84
C ARG A 397 -2.25 -2.12 8.97
N SER A 398 -2.19 -1.15 9.89
CA SER A 398 -3.25 -0.18 10.12
C SER A 398 -3.22 1.01 9.15
N TYR A 399 -2.15 1.16 8.34
CA TYR A 399 -2.05 2.22 7.34
C TYR A 399 -1.63 1.65 5.98
N VAL A 400 -2.53 1.70 5.01
CA VAL A 400 -2.34 1.19 3.64
C VAL A 400 -2.28 2.36 2.68
N ASN A 401 -1.12 2.56 2.07
CA ASN A 401 -0.92 3.62 1.08
C ASN A 401 -0.08 3.12 -0.09
N PRO A 402 -0.33 3.58 -1.33
CA PRO A 402 0.42 3.13 -2.48
C PRO A 402 1.89 3.58 -2.39
N GLY A 403 2.80 2.73 -2.87
CA GLY A 403 4.23 3.02 -2.98
C GLY A 403 4.56 3.98 -4.12
N SER A 404 5.66 3.70 -4.82
CA SER A 404 6.19 4.56 -5.89
C SER A 404 5.29 4.62 -7.13
N TRP A 405 4.42 3.64 -7.35
CA TRP A 405 3.47 3.68 -8.47
C TRP A 405 2.40 4.75 -8.29
N ALA A 406 1.94 4.95 -7.06
CA ALA A 406 1.11 6.07 -6.59
C ALA A 406 -0.07 6.47 -7.52
N THR A 407 -0.79 5.49 -8.04
CA THR A 407 -1.94 5.77 -8.90
C THR A 407 -3.13 6.28 -8.09
N MET A 408 -3.84 7.26 -8.62
CA MET A 408 -5.10 7.75 -8.05
C MET A 408 -6.22 6.71 -8.21
N GLY A 409 -7.22 6.73 -7.33
CA GLY A 409 -8.33 5.79 -7.31
C GLY A 409 -7.99 4.45 -6.64
N THR A 410 -6.97 4.42 -5.77
CA THR A 410 -6.61 3.24 -4.97
C THR A 410 -7.27 3.22 -3.60
N GLY A 411 -7.58 4.37 -3.02
CA GLY A 411 -8.04 4.48 -1.62
C GLY A 411 -9.28 3.64 -1.34
N LEU A 412 -10.38 3.89 -2.04
CA LEU A 412 -11.63 3.15 -1.89
C LEU A 412 -11.51 1.65 -2.24
N PRO A 413 -10.93 1.25 -3.39
CA PRO A 413 -10.74 -0.16 -3.68
C PRO A 413 -9.88 -0.87 -2.61
N SER A 414 -8.81 -0.23 -2.12
CA SER A 414 -7.98 -0.81 -1.05
C SER A 414 -8.76 -1.03 0.24
N ALA A 415 -9.67 -0.12 0.58
CA ALA A 415 -10.54 -0.25 1.75
C ALA A 415 -11.52 -1.42 1.60
N ILE A 416 -12.07 -1.64 0.41
CA ILE A 416 -12.87 -2.83 0.11
C ILE A 416 -12.07 -4.10 0.41
N GLY A 417 -10.85 -4.17 -0.09
CA GLY A 417 -9.96 -5.29 0.17
C GLY A 417 -9.60 -5.43 1.64
N ALA A 418 -9.27 -4.33 2.31
CA ALA A 418 -8.92 -4.32 3.73
C ALA A 418 -10.07 -4.79 4.63
N LYS A 419 -11.30 -4.33 4.38
CA LYS A 419 -12.48 -4.77 5.13
C LYS A 419 -12.81 -6.23 4.88
N THR A 420 -12.68 -6.69 3.64
CA THR A 420 -12.89 -8.10 3.30
C THR A 420 -11.87 -9.01 4.03
N ALA A 421 -10.62 -8.56 4.15
CA ALA A 421 -9.57 -9.31 4.86
C ALA A 421 -9.72 -9.26 6.39
N ASN A 422 -10.31 -8.18 6.93
CA ASN A 422 -10.41 -7.91 8.36
C ASN A 422 -11.87 -7.53 8.70
N PRO A 423 -12.81 -8.48 8.63
CA PRO A 423 -14.25 -8.16 8.75
C PRO A 423 -14.65 -7.57 10.10
N ASP A 424 -13.90 -7.85 11.16
CA ASP A 424 -14.16 -7.36 12.51
C ASP A 424 -13.49 -6.00 12.81
N SER A 425 -12.65 -5.48 11.90
CA SER A 425 -11.96 -4.20 12.09
C SER A 425 -12.72 -3.06 11.43
N ASP A 426 -12.64 -1.87 12.03
CA ASP A 426 -13.08 -0.65 11.38
C ASP A 426 -12.14 -0.30 10.23
N VAL A 427 -12.68 0.15 9.10
CA VAL A 427 -11.91 0.55 7.92
C VAL A 427 -12.36 1.91 7.44
N VAL A 428 -11.40 2.83 7.30
CA VAL A 428 -11.62 4.18 6.80
C VAL A 428 -10.81 4.41 5.53
N ALA A 429 -11.48 4.78 4.45
CA ALA A 429 -10.86 5.19 3.19
C ALA A 429 -10.70 6.71 3.16
N LEU A 430 -9.46 7.21 3.03
CA LEU A 430 -9.17 8.61 2.79
C LEU A 430 -8.93 8.83 1.29
N THR A 431 -9.73 9.66 0.65
CA THR A 431 -9.61 9.95 -0.78
C THR A 431 -9.89 11.43 -1.07
N GLY A 432 -9.26 11.96 -2.10
CA GLY A 432 -9.65 13.25 -2.66
C GLY A 432 -10.80 13.06 -3.67
N ASP A 433 -11.50 14.12 -3.98
CA ASP A 433 -12.56 14.12 -4.99
C ASP A 433 -12.09 13.62 -6.37
N GLY A 434 -10.90 14.06 -6.82
CA GLY A 434 -10.30 13.59 -8.06
C GLY A 434 -9.95 12.10 -8.04
N GLY A 435 -9.49 11.58 -6.91
CA GLY A 435 -9.20 10.15 -6.71
C GLY A 435 -10.48 9.32 -6.70
N LEU A 436 -11.49 9.78 -5.96
CA LEU A 436 -12.78 9.09 -5.91
C LEU A 436 -13.45 9.02 -7.30
N LEU A 437 -13.35 10.09 -8.11
CA LEU A 437 -13.89 10.07 -9.49
C LEU A 437 -13.30 8.94 -10.35
N MET A 438 -12.06 8.52 -10.11
CA MET A 438 -11.44 7.43 -10.87
C MET A 438 -11.99 6.04 -10.50
N CYS A 439 -12.61 5.91 -9.32
CA CYS A 439 -13.15 4.65 -8.81
C CYS A 439 -14.56 4.78 -8.21
N VAL A 440 -15.28 5.86 -8.52
CA VAL A 440 -16.59 6.20 -7.93
C VAL A 440 -17.63 5.09 -8.05
N HIS A 441 -17.56 4.28 -9.09
CA HIS A 441 -18.41 3.11 -9.31
C HIS A 441 -18.24 2.03 -8.22
N GLU A 442 -17.14 2.03 -7.48
CA GLU A 442 -16.90 1.08 -6.39
C GLU A 442 -17.68 1.43 -5.10
N LEU A 443 -18.26 2.63 -5.00
CA LEU A 443 -19.28 2.91 -3.98
C LEU A 443 -20.45 1.91 -4.11
N HIS A 444 -20.84 1.57 -5.35
CA HIS A 444 -21.87 0.53 -5.55
C HIS A 444 -21.38 -0.87 -5.16
N THR A 445 -20.07 -1.14 -5.21
CA THR A 445 -19.50 -2.40 -4.69
C THR A 445 -19.70 -2.50 -3.18
N LEU A 446 -19.41 -1.44 -2.43
CA LEU A 446 -19.65 -1.41 -0.97
C LEU A 446 -21.10 -1.77 -0.64
N ALA A 447 -22.05 -1.09 -1.28
CA ALA A 447 -23.48 -1.31 -1.02
C ALA A 447 -23.96 -2.72 -1.44
N ALA A 448 -23.55 -3.18 -2.63
CA ALA A 448 -24.03 -4.44 -3.19
C ALA A 448 -23.44 -5.69 -2.53
N GLU A 449 -22.18 -5.62 -2.08
CA GLU A 449 -21.48 -6.71 -1.38
C GLU A 449 -21.61 -6.57 0.16
N ASN A 450 -22.31 -5.52 0.65
CA ASN A 450 -22.49 -5.21 2.07
C ASN A 450 -21.13 -5.13 2.83
N ILE A 451 -20.22 -4.33 2.27
CA ILE A 451 -18.88 -4.11 2.82
C ILE A 451 -18.88 -2.79 3.58
N ASP A 452 -18.74 -2.86 4.89
CA ASP A 452 -18.85 -1.75 5.82
C ASP A 452 -17.52 -0.96 5.87
N VAL A 453 -17.49 0.16 5.15
CA VAL A 453 -16.33 1.08 5.05
C VAL A 453 -16.82 2.52 5.17
N THR A 454 -16.17 3.31 6.02
CA THR A 454 -16.35 4.76 6.04
C THR A 454 -15.42 5.40 5.01
N VAL A 455 -16.01 6.11 4.03
CA VAL A 455 -15.26 6.81 2.98
C VAL A 455 -15.23 8.29 3.29
N VAL A 456 -14.07 8.84 3.63
CA VAL A 456 -13.88 10.29 3.86
C VAL A 456 -13.33 10.93 2.60
N VAL A 457 -14.09 11.87 2.02
CA VAL A 457 -13.74 12.58 0.78
C VAL A 457 -13.32 14.01 1.07
N PHE A 458 -12.06 14.33 0.84
CA PHE A 458 -11.54 15.70 0.87
C PHE A 458 -11.90 16.38 -0.46
N ALA A 459 -12.96 17.20 -0.44
CA ALA A 459 -13.58 17.76 -1.63
C ALA A 459 -13.19 19.23 -1.81
N ASN A 460 -12.25 19.52 -2.71
CA ASN A 460 -11.87 20.88 -3.07
C ASN A 460 -12.27 21.29 -4.49
N GLN A 461 -12.95 20.41 -5.23
CA GLN A 461 -13.45 20.62 -6.59
C GLN A 461 -12.35 20.91 -7.62
N ASP A 462 -11.10 20.44 -7.36
CA ASP A 462 -9.95 20.68 -8.22
C ASP A 462 -8.91 19.54 -8.12
N TYR A 463 -8.14 19.35 -9.17
CA TYR A 463 -6.84 18.69 -9.07
C TYR A 463 -5.81 19.70 -8.51
N ALA A 464 -6.01 20.12 -7.25
CA ALA A 464 -5.36 21.28 -6.64
C ALA A 464 -3.82 21.23 -6.70
N ILE A 465 -3.21 20.06 -6.51
CA ILE A 465 -1.75 19.88 -6.66
C ILE A 465 -1.28 20.22 -8.09
N ILE A 466 -2.11 19.97 -9.10
CA ILE A 466 -1.77 20.26 -10.50
C ILE A 466 -2.03 21.72 -10.83
N SER A 467 -3.11 22.31 -10.32
CA SER A 467 -3.41 23.74 -10.49
C SER A 467 -2.32 24.60 -9.85
N GLU A 468 -1.89 24.28 -8.63
CA GLU A 468 -0.80 24.95 -7.93
C GLU A 468 0.54 24.80 -8.66
N GLU A 469 0.91 23.58 -9.08
CA GLU A 469 2.15 23.34 -9.83
C GLU A 469 2.17 24.10 -11.18
N ALA A 470 1.01 24.19 -11.85
CA ALA A 470 0.88 24.95 -13.09
C ALA A 470 1.17 26.44 -12.90
N GLU A 471 0.66 27.04 -11.83
CA GLU A 471 0.94 28.43 -11.47
C GLU A 471 2.41 28.62 -11.08
N ARG A 472 2.87 27.85 -10.11
CA ARG A 472 4.18 28.00 -9.49
C ARG A 472 5.35 27.72 -10.42
N SER A 473 5.31 26.60 -11.16
CA SER A 473 6.45 26.12 -11.96
C SER A 473 6.38 26.55 -13.42
N TYR A 474 5.17 26.85 -13.93
CA TYR A 474 4.96 27.14 -15.34
C TYR A 474 4.35 28.53 -15.61
N GLY A 475 3.98 29.29 -14.57
CA GLY A 475 3.38 30.61 -14.71
C GLY A 475 2.02 30.60 -15.42
N LEU A 476 1.25 29.54 -15.26
CA LEU A 476 -0.07 29.36 -15.87
C LEU A 476 -1.17 29.86 -14.92
N GLU A 477 -1.09 31.12 -14.50
CA GLU A 477 -1.93 31.74 -13.47
C GLU A 477 -3.44 31.71 -13.79
N ASP A 478 -3.83 31.66 -15.06
CA ASP A 478 -5.23 31.64 -15.50
C ASP A 478 -5.79 30.20 -15.71
N MET A 479 -4.98 29.17 -15.43
CA MET A 479 -5.37 27.76 -15.64
C MET A 479 -5.68 27.09 -14.32
N THR A 480 -6.91 26.62 -14.16
CA THR A 480 -7.31 25.69 -13.12
C THR A 480 -7.67 24.36 -13.74
N TYR A 481 -7.34 23.27 -13.07
CA TYR A 481 -7.68 21.90 -13.48
C TYR A 481 -8.88 21.34 -12.68
N GLY A 482 -9.62 22.25 -12.03
CA GLY A 482 -10.88 21.97 -11.38
C GLY A 482 -12.07 21.96 -12.34
N TRP A 483 -13.24 21.78 -11.79
CA TRP A 483 -14.51 21.73 -12.53
C TRP A 483 -15.53 22.81 -12.12
N PRO A 484 -15.16 24.10 -12.19
CA PRO A 484 -15.98 25.21 -11.71
C PRO A 484 -17.31 25.38 -12.48
N ARG A 485 -17.44 24.76 -13.66
CA ARG A 485 -18.67 24.81 -14.48
C ARG A 485 -19.68 23.73 -14.16
N ALA A 486 -19.27 22.68 -13.44
CA ALA A 486 -20.07 21.52 -13.10
C ALA A 486 -19.56 20.95 -11.79
N SER A 487 -19.85 21.67 -10.68
CA SER A 487 -19.50 21.18 -9.35
C SER A 487 -20.08 19.80 -9.10
N LEU A 488 -19.27 18.96 -8.48
CA LEU A 488 -19.69 17.61 -8.07
C LEU A 488 -20.49 17.69 -6.78
N SER A 489 -21.46 16.82 -6.65
CA SER A 489 -22.16 16.51 -5.42
C SER A 489 -21.99 15.02 -5.15
N PHE A 490 -21.08 14.70 -4.28
CA PHE A 490 -20.85 13.30 -3.89
C PHE A 490 -22.03 12.74 -3.13
N ASP A 491 -22.81 13.58 -2.43
CA ASP A 491 -24.08 13.21 -1.80
C ASP A 491 -25.00 12.50 -2.80
N LEU A 492 -25.33 13.18 -3.91
CA LEU A 492 -26.24 12.64 -4.92
C LEU A 492 -25.69 11.39 -5.61
N ILE A 493 -24.38 11.32 -5.78
CA ILE A 493 -23.73 10.16 -6.40
C ILE A 493 -23.79 8.96 -5.45
N ALA A 494 -23.41 9.15 -4.19
CA ALA A 494 -23.36 8.10 -3.19
C ALA A 494 -24.75 7.60 -2.80
N GLU A 495 -25.71 8.49 -2.57
CA GLU A 495 -27.13 8.12 -2.33
C GLU A 495 -27.69 7.31 -3.50
N GLY A 496 -27.39 7.74 -4.75
CA GLY A 496 -27.82 7.02 -5.96
C GLY A 496 -27.20 5.62 -6.09
N MET A 497 -26.11 5.33 -5.37
CA MET A 497 -25.44 4.03 -5.29
C MET A 497 -25.81 3.22 -4.03
N GLY A 498 -26.65 3.78 -3.15
CA GLY A 498 -27.13 3.12 -1.94
C GLY A 498 -26.20 3.29 -0.74
N ILE A 499 -25.36 4.33 -0.73
CA ILE A 499 -24.47 4.68 0.37
C ILE A 499 -25.14 5.77 1.22
N GLU A 500 -25.05 5.65 2.54
CA GLU A 500 -25.41 6.72 3.47
C GLU A 500 -24.42 7.86 3.37
N VAL A 501 -24.92 9.11 3.42
CA VAL A 501 -24.07 10.29 3.26
C VAL A 501 -24.18 11.20 4.46
N MET A 502 -23.03 11.66 4.95
CA MET A 502 -22.89 12.65 6.00
C MET A 502 -21.98 13.79 5.52
N ASN A 503 -22.18 14.99 6.04
CA ASN A 503 -21.40 16.17 5.69
C ASN A 503 -20.81 16.78 6.95
N ALA A 504 -19.56 17.25 6.88
CA ALA A 504 -18.88 17.93 7.96
C ALA A 504 -17.98 19.04 7.42
N GLU A 505 -18.06 20.25 8.00
CA GLU A 505 -17.35 21.43 7.52
C GLU A 505 -16.32 21.96 8.53
N THR A 506 -16.48 21.65 9.82
CA THR A 506 -15.57 22.07 10.90
C THR A 506 -14.87 20.87 11.54
N SER A 507 -13.75 21.09 12.23
CA SER A 507 -13.02 20.03 12.93
C SER A 507 -13.89 19.24 13.90
N THR A 508 -14.73 19.95 14.67
CA THR A 508 -15.65 19.32 15.62
C THR A 508 -16.71 18.47 14.90
N GLU A 509 -17.28 18.99 13.82
CA GLU A 509 -18.25 18.22 13.02
C GLU A 509 -17.61 16.98 12.39
N ILE A 510 -16.35 17.09 11.90
CA ILE A 510 -15.61 15.94 11.35
C ILE A 510 -15.41 14.87 12.43
N GLU A 511 -14.96 15.26 13.63
CA GLU A 511 -14.78 14.31 14.75
C GLU A 511 -16.09 13.59 15.09
N GLU A 512 -17.19 14.32 15.25
CA GLU A 512 -18.50 13.76 15.59
C GLU A 512 -19.04 12.88 14.44
N THR A 513 -18.99 13.38 13.21
CA THR A 513 -19.58 12.71 12.04
C THR A 513 -18.79 11.45 11.64
N VAL A 514 -17.45 11.50 11.67
CA VAL A 514 -16.64 10.32 11.36
C VAL A 514 -16.77 9.25 12.44
N ALA A 515 -16.85 9.64 13.72
CA ALA A 515 -17.12 8.68 14.80
C ALA A 515 -18.51 8.01 14.63
N GLU A 516 -19.55 8.79 14.30
CA GLU A 516 -20.89 8.27 14.00
C GLU A 516 -20.88 7.33 12.77
N ALA A 517 -20.16 7.72 11.70
CA ALA A 517 -20.04 6.93 10.49
C ALA A 517 -19.35 5.59 10.71
N VAL A 518 -18.31 5.54 11.55
CA VAL A 518 -17.59 4.30 11.89
C VAL A 518 -18.44 3.39 12.78
N GLU A 519 -19.30 3.95 13.63
CA GLU A 519 -20.23 3.19 14.48
C GLU A 519 -21.53 2.76 13.75
N SER A 520 -21.79 3.29 12.55
CA SER A 520 -22.99 2.98 11.79
C SER A 520 -22.95 1.57 11.20
N GLU A 521 -24.12 0.97 10.97
CA GLU A 521 -24.22 -0.28 10.23
C GLU A 521 -24.23 -0.01 8.71
N GLY A 522 -23.21 -0.46 7.99
CA GLY A 522 -23.08 -0.36 6.53
C GLY A 522 -22.20 0.79 6.03
N PRO A 523 -21.95 0.83 4.73
CA PRO A 523 -20.99 1.79 4.15
C PRO A 523 -21.52 3.22 4.20
N THR A 524 -20.66 4.14 4.62
CA THR A 524 -20.98 5.56 4.77
C THR A 524 -19.95 6.42 4.04
N LEU A 525 -20.39 7.51 3.41
CA LEU A 525 -19.54 8.52 2.83
C LEU A 525 -19.63 9.82 3.66
N VAL A 526 -18.49 10.33 4.10
CA VAL A 526 -18.38 11.64 4.76
C VAL A 526 -17.71 12.62 3.80
N GLU A 527 -18.42 13.63 3.33
CA GLU A 527 -17.87 14.70 2.49
C GLU A 527 -17.34 15.83 3.37
N VAL A 528 -16.05 16.18 3.16
CA VAL A 528 -15.34 17.22 3.89
C VAL A 528 -14.82 18.24 2.88
N PRO A 529 -15.40 19.45 2.80
CA PRO A 529 -14.86 20.53 1.97
C PRO A 529 -13.48 20.95 2.45
N THR A 530 -12.50 20.98 1.54
CA THR A 530 -11.13 21.43 1.83
C THR A 530 -10.70 22.60 0.94
N ASP A 531 -9.71 23.37 1.41
CA ASP A 531 -9.23 24.56 0.74
C ASP A 531 -8.40 24.18 -0.51
N PRO A 532 -8.85 24.53 -1.73
CA PRO A 532 -8.09 24.26 -2.94
C PRO A 532 -6.80 25.09 -3.03
N THR A 533 -6.65 26.12 -2.21
CA THR A 533 -5.49 27.03 -2.20
C THR A 533 -4.51 26.74 -1.06
N GLU A 534 -4.71 25.64 -0.31
CA GLU A 534 -3.77 25.26 0.74
C GLU A 534 -2.37 25.02 0.19
N PRO A 535 -1.31 25.31 0.96
CA PRO A 535 0.05 25.03 0.52
C PRO A 535 0.29 23.52 0.37
N GLN A 536 1.13 23.14 -0.58
CA GLN A 536 1.54 21.74 -0.70
C GLN A 536 2.47 21.34 0.45
N ALA A 537 2.30 20.13 0.99
CA ALA A 537 3.15 19.64 2.08
C ALA A 537 4.64 19.66 1.73
N SER A 538 4.99 19.33 0.47
CA SER A 538 6.36 19.35 -0.02
C SER A 538 7.02 20.73 0.06
N GLU A 539 6.26 21.80 -0.08
CA GLU A 539 6.77 23.17 0.05
C GLU A 539 6.74 23.68 1.47
N TRP A 540 5.61 23.43 2.15
CA TRP A 540 5.39 23.94 3.50
C TRP A 540 6.38 23.35 4.51
N MET A 541 6.54 22.03 4.49
CA MET A 541 7.40 21.32 5.43
C MET A 541 8.90 21.54 5.20
N THR A 542 9.29 21.84 3.96
CA THR A 542 10.71 22.06 3.61
C THR A 542 11.19 23.50 3.79
N ARG A 543 10.30 24.46 4.15
CA ARG A 543 10.68 25.86 4.37
C ARG A 543 11.65 26.01 5.54
N PRO A 544 12.67 26.88 5.43
CA PRO A 544 13.46 27.28 6.59
C PRO A 544 12.56 27.91 7.66
N GLN A 545 12.73 27.53 8.92
CA GLN A 545 12.07 28.24 10.03
C GLN A 545 12.77 29.58 10.24
N ASN A 546 12.00 30.68 10.32
CA ASN A 546 12.52 32.03 10.58
C ASN A 546 12.89 32.24 12.06
#